data_fb228e5d177b5b3906f4166bdc79e202
#
_entry.id   fb228e5d177b5b3906f4166bdc79e202
#
_cell.length_a   1.000
_cell.length_b   1.000
_cell.length_c   1.000
_cell.angle_alpha   90.00
_cell.angle_beta   90.00
_cell.angle_gamma   90.00
#
_symmetry.space_group_name_H-M   'P 1'
#
loop_
_entity.id
_entity.type
_entity.pdbx_description
1 polymer ?
#
loop_
_entity_poly.entity_id
_entity_poly.type
_entity_poly.pdbx_seq_one_letter_code
_entity_poly.pdbx_strand_id
1 'polypeptide(L)'
;MDRRVFLRNGLAATAGSVLLATTPAGATAAQPGVGPYGSLDGRSPDGNGLVLPEGFASRIVAVGGSPVNGTDYRWPVFPDGKGTVPVADGGWILACNHEVFDFQTPGERWGGASAVRFAADGSITGASAILTDSHSNSRGATTPWGTWLSCQEAFGGDGRVWECDPMGHDPAVARNALGVRTHGSVAVDPAGGHCYLTEAHRDGRLYRFTILDEADSDAALADGLLEAMAVDRDGGVSWLAVPDPSATVIPTRVQVADGFVTPVGGGVWVHDGVLLFTTALDDRVHAVDLAGQRHSVVWDGSGHHQPLVGIGDLTVHTRSGDLFVVEDRGDMEVAVVSPEGEVAPFCRMVGADHRLSQATGPCFDPSGTRFYVSSLRGRGEALVRDMVPAIDWGTGAEGRHVGVTWEVSGPFRAKPSVILEGGPEVPSTTTEIRTSPATTTSHSIATTTSHSIATTTSHAVGTTTVATVEPGTPSPSTTLERAGDLSVSEGPVEAGGPRREPSGGLPAVGLGAAAVLIAGGAALVLRRRRSDR
;
A
#
# COMPACT_ATOMS: atom_id res chain seq x y z
N MET A 1 21.68 -5.63 -8.06
CA MET A 1 21.45 -5.28 -9.48
C MET A 1 21.60 -3.78 -9.56
N ASP A 2 22.38 -3.25 -10.49
CA ASP A 2 22.57 -1.79 -10.56
C ASP A 2 21.25 -1.15 -10.98
N ARG A 3 20.71 -0.22 -10.18
CA ARG A 3 19.47 0.54 -10.41
C ARG A 3 19.43 1.14 -11.83
N ARG A 4 20.58 1.57 -12.35
CA ARG A 4 20.74 2.16 -13.69
C ARG A 4 20.49 1.17 -14.84
N VAL A 5 20.69 -0.12 -14.60
CA VAL A 5 20.49 -1.17 -15.63
C VAL A 5 19.02 -1.56 -15.73
N PHE A 6 18.28 -1.47 -14.63
CA PHE A 6 16.85 -1.82 -14.60
C PHE A 6 15.99 -0.79 -15.37
N LEU A 7 16.21 0.50 -15.14
CA LEU A 7 15.46 1.56 -15.84
C LEU A 7 15.75 1.60 -17.35
N ARG A 8 16.92 1.13 -17.77
CA ARG A 8 17.31 1.09 -19.18
C ARG A 8 16.87 -0.16 -19.93
N ASN A 9 16.60 -1.25 -19.25
CA ASN A 9 16.24 -2.56 -19.83
C ASN A 9 14.76 -2.91 -19.66
N GLY A 10 13.94 -2.08 -18.99
CA GLY A 10 12.50 -2.25 -18.82
C GLY A 10 11.66 -2.13 -20.12
N LEU A 11 12.31 -1.81 -21.25
CA LEU A 11 11.64 -1.58 -22.53
C LEU A 11 11.44 -2.84 -23.40
N ALA A 12 11.62 -4.02 -22.86
CA ALA A 12 11.38 -5.28 -23.58
C ALA A 12 10.39 -6.21 -22.87
N ALA A 13 9.37 -5.66 -22.23
CA ALA A 13 8.17 -6.42 -21.92
C ALA A 13 7.26 -6.39 -23.15
N THR A 14 7.23 -7.50 -23.87
CA THR A 14 6.32 -7.76 -24.97
C THR A 14 4.90 -7.36 -24.56
N ALA A 15 4.29 -6.47 -25.33
CA ALA A 15 2.89 -6.10 -25.23
C ALA A 15 2.00 -7.36 -25.38
N GLY A 16 1.78 -8.03 -24.27
CA GLY A 16 0.70 -8.98 -24.09
C GLY A 16 -0.50 -8.18 -23.60
N SER A 17 -1.31 -7.71 -24.54
CA SER A 17 -2.58 -7.04 -24.26
C SER A 17 -3.40 -7.94 -23.33
N VAL A 18 -3.49 -7.59 -22.06
CA VAL A 18 -4.57 -8.07 -21.22
C VAL A 18 -5.81 -7.39 -21.76
N LEU A 19 -6.72 -8.22 -22.23
CA LEU A 19 -8.11 -7.88 -22.28
C LEU A 19 -8.69 -7.95 -20.82
N LEU A 20 -8.40 -6.96 -19.95
CA LEU A 20 -9.57 -6.20 -19.49
C LEU A 20 -10.07 -5.67 -20.82
N ALA A 21 -11.03 -6.34 -21.41
CA ALA A 21 -11.45 -6.13 -22.76
C ALA A 21 -11.40 -4.63 -22.98
N THR A 22 -10.75 -4.19 -24.08
CA THR A 22 -11.04 -2.88 -24.62
C THR A 22 -12.55 -2.85 -24.73
N THR A 23 -13.20 -2.54 -23.61
CA THR A 23 -14.62 -2.42 -23.56
C THR A 23 -14.90 -1.12 -24.29
N PRO A 24 -15.53 -1.18 -25.44
CA PRO A 24 -16.09 0.01 -26.05
C PRO A 24 -16.95 0.68 -24.99
N ALA A 25 -17.15 1.99 -25.05
CA ALA A 25 -17.99 2.77 -24.15
C ALA A 25 -19.25 1.96 -23.77
N GLY A 26 -19.28 1.38 -22.54
CA GLY A 26 -20.33 0.45 -22.12
C GLY A 26 -19.79 -0.79 -21.37
N ALA A 27 -18.62 -0.71 -20.72
CA ALA A 27 -18.13 -1.79 -19.88
C ALA A 27 -19.19 -2.17 -18.84
N THR A 28 -19.69 -3.39 -18.93
CA THR A 28 -20.56 -3.94 -17.91
C THR A 28 -19.73 -4.11 -16.64
N ALA A 29 -20.15 -3.49 -15.54
CA ALA A 29 -19.50 -3.70 -14.24
C ALA A 29 -19.44 -5.21 -13.92
N ALA A 30 -18.42 -5.64 -13.20
CA ALA A 30 -18.24 -7.01 -12.79
C ALA A 30 -19.47 -7.48 -11.98
N GLN A 31 -19.81 -8.77 -12.10
CA GLN A 31 -21.01 -9.35 -11.54
C GLN A 31 -20.66 -10.48 -10.56
N PRO A 32 -21.48 -10.73 -9.54
CA PRO A 32 -21.31 -11.90 -8.68
C PRO A 32 -21.25 -13.19 -9.49
N GLY A 33 -20.29 -14.07 -9.17
CA GLY A 33 -20.09 -15.35 -9.85
C GLY A 33 -19.48 -16.39 -8.90
N VAL A 34 -19.04 -17.51 -9.45
CA VAL A 34 -18.35 -18.56 -8.70
C VAL A 34 -16.85 -18.23 -8.51
N GLY A 35 -16.34 -17.38 -9.37
CA GLY A 35 -14.94 -17.02 -9.42
C GLY A 35 -14.00 -18.15 -9.89
N PRO A 36 -12.71 -17.81 -10.11
CA PRO A 36 -11.77 -18.75 -10.72
C PRO A 36 -11.23 -19.82 -9.76
N TYR A 37 -11.46 -19.69 -8.45
CA TYR A 37 -10.89 -20.56 -7.42
C TYR A 37 -11.92 -21.45 -6.73
N GLY A 38 -13.22 -21.31 -7.07
CA GLY A 38 -14.32 -22.09 -6.51
C GLY A 38 -14.92 -21.47 -5.25
N SER A 39 -16.07 -22.02 -4.83
CA SER A 39 -16.87 -21.48 -3.73
C SER A 39 -16.26 -21.79 -2.36
N LEU A 40 -16.47 -20.88 -1.40
CA LEU A 40 -16.23 -21.09 0.03
C LEU A 40 -17.40 -21.76 0.74
N ASP A 41 -18.54 -21.99 0.07
CA ASP A 41 -19.75 -22.53 0.67
C ASP A 41 -19.53 -23.94 1.25
N GLY A 42 -19.98 -24.12 2.49
CA GLY A 42 -19.85 -25.39 3.19
C GLY A 42 -18.41 -25.75 3.63
N ARG A 43 -17.44 -24.91 3.40
CA ARG A 43 -16.06 -25.13 3.83
C ARG A 43 -15.87 -24.71 5.28
N SER A 44 -15.08 -25.49 6.02
CA SER A 44 -14.68 -25.16 7.38
C SER A 44 -13.37 -24.36 7.38
N PRO A 45 -13.14 -23.51 8.38
CA PRO A 45 -11.87 -22.84 8.54
C PRO A 45 -10.75 -23.88 8.78
N ASP A 46 -9.56 -23.56 8.27
CA ASP A 46 -8.35 -24.30 8.57
C ASP A 46 -7.85 -24.08 10.01
N GLY A 47 -6.74 -24.73 10.40
CA GLY A 47 -6.16 -24.60 11.73
C GLY A 47 -5.67 -23.18 12.06
N ASN A 48 -5.56 -22.30 11.09
CA ASN A 48 -5.12 -20.92 11.23
C ASN A 48 -6.26 -19.89 11.23
N GLY A 49 -7.51 -20.34 11.06
CA GLY A 49 -8.71 -19.52 11.12
C GLY A 49 -9.12 -18.90 9.78
N LEU A 50 -8.66 -19.43 8.66
CA LEU A 50 -9.06 -19.00 7.33
C LEU A 50 -9.97 -20.03 6.65
N VAL A 51 -11.07 -19.58 6.06
CA VAL A 51 -11.83 -20.36 5.10
C VAL A 51 -11.23 -20.13 3.72
N LEU A 52 -10.80 -21.21 3.07
CA LEU A 52 -10.06 -21.16 1.80
C LEU A 52 -10.69 -22.06 0.75
N PRO A 53 -10.52 -21.81 -0.55
CA PRO A 53 -10.92 -22.70 -1.62
C PRO A 53 -10.17 -24.04 -1.55
N GLU A 54 -10.65 -25.02 -2.31
CA GLU A 54 -10.01 -26.33 -2.38
C GLU A 54 -8.59 -26.24 -2.95
N GLY A 55 -7.66 -26.98 -2.33
CA GLY A 55 -6.25 -26.99 -2.73
C GLY A 55 -5.41 -25.85 -2.16
N PHE A 56 -6.03 -24.88 -1.46
CA PHE A 56 -5.30 -23.81 -0.77
C PHE A 56 -5.06 -24.17 0.71
N ALA A 57 -3.95 -23.69 1.23
CA ALA A 57 -3.56 -23.83 2.64
C ALA A 57 -2.95 -22.52 3.14
N SER A 58 -3.07 -22.27 4.45
CA SER A 58 -2.44 -21.11 5.07
C SER A 58 -1.39 -21.48 6.10
N ARG A 59 -0.52 -20.51 6.39
CA ARG A 59 0.32 -20.49 7.60
C ARG A 59 0.34 -19.09 8.20
N ILE A 60 0.53 -19.01 9.51
CA ILE A 60 0.78 -17.74 10.18
C ILE A 60 2.25 -17.35 9.95
N VAL A 61 2.48 -16.15 9.42
CA VAL A 61 3.81 -15.54 9.25
C VAL A 61 4.22 -14.81 10.52
N ALA A 62 3.31 -13.99 11.06
CA ALA A 62 3.59 -13.18 12.23
C ALA A 62 2.31 -12.84 13.00
N VAL A 63 2.45 -12.72 14.31
CA VAL A 63 1.39 -12.30 15.24
C VAL A 63 1.92 -11.11 16.03
N GLY A 64 1.14 -10.06 16.15
CA GLY A 64 1.49 -8.89 16.94
C GLY A 64 1.91 -9.27 18.37
N GLY A 65 2.99 -8.67 18.86
CA GLY A 65 3.54 -8.96 20.17
C GLY A 65 4.35 -10.23 20.31
N SER A 66 4.36 -11.09 19.29
CA SER A 66 5.14 -12.33 19.30
C SER A 66 6.41 -12.20 18.45
N PRO A 67 7.47 -12.93 18.76
CA PRO A 67 8.60 -13.03 17.84
C PRO A 67 8.16 -13.60 16.50
N VAL A 68 8.65 -13.04 15.40
CA VAL A 68 8.52 -13.64 14.08
C VAL A 68 9.27 -14.97 14.07
N ASN A 69 8.63 -16.02 13.54
CA ASN A 69 9.14 -17.39 13.66
C ASN A 69 10.61 -17.51 13.24
N GLY A 70 11.43 -18.08 14.10
CA GLY A 70 12.87 -18.26 13.87
C GLY A 70 13.73 -17.00 14.11
N THR A 71 13.15 -15.92 14.64
CA THR A 71 13.85 -14.65 14.93
C THR A 71 13.54 -14.15 16.34
N ASP A 72 14.36 -13.19 16.83
CA ASP A 72 14.07 -12.46 18.07
C ASP A 72 13.24 -11.19 17.83
N TYR A 73 12.93 -10.87 16.59
CA TYR A 73 12.19 -9.65 16.23
C TYR A 73 10.73 -9.79 16.60
N ARG A 74 10.26 -8.93 17.49
CA ARG A 74 8.87 -8.87 17.93
C ARG A 74 8.04 -8.11 16.91
N TRP A 75 7.03 -8.78 16.33
CA TRP A 75 6.14 -8.18 15.34
C TRP A 75 5.31 -7.08 15.97
N PRO A 76 5.28 -5.86 15.40
CA PRO A 76 4.47 -4.76 15.93
C PRO A 76 2.97 -5.01 15.79
N VAL A 77 2.17 -4.12 16.38
CA VAL A 77 0.70 -4.15 16.28
C VAL A 77 0.25 -3.62 14.92
N PHE A 78 -0.97 -3.97 14.52
CA PHE A 78 -1.70 -3.43 13.37
C PHE A 78 -0.95 -3.56 12.04
N PRO A 79 -0.66 -4.79 11.60
CA PRO A 79 -0.05 -5.04 10.30
C PRO A 79 -0.99 -4.61 9.17
N ASP A 80 -0.58 -3.66 8.36
CA ASP A 80 -1.36 -3.08 7.27
C ASP A 80 -0.72 -3.34 5.90
N GLY A 81 -0.56 -2.34 5.04
CA GLY A 81 -0.05 -2.43 3.70
C GLY A 81 1.24 -3.24 3.59
N LYS A 82 1.30 -4.08 2.58
CA LYS A 82 2.41 -4.99 2.34
C LYS A 82 2.85 -5.02 0.89
N GLY A 83 4.10 -5.41 0.69
CA GLY A 83 4.64 -5.68 -0.63
C GLY A 83 5.88 -6.54 -0.55
N THR A 84 6.23 -7.20 -1.63
CA THR A 84 7.38 -8.08 -1.67
C THR A 84 8.47 -7.56 -2.60
N VAL A 85 9.72 -7.70 -2.16
CA VAL A 85 10.92 -7.32 -2.93
C VAL A 85 11.77 -8.57 -3.14
N PRO A 86 12.05 -8.97 -4.41
CA PRO A 86 12.92 -10.09 -4.68
C PRO A 86 14.37 -9.78 -4.29
N VAL A 87 15.09 -10.77 -3.77
CA VAL A 87 16.52 -10.66 -3.47
C VAL A 87 17.36 -11.59 -4.34
N ALA A 88 18.65 -11.29 -4.47
CA ALA A 88 19.53 -11.92 -5.44
C ALA A 88 19.75 -13.43 -5.21
N ASP A 89 19.52 -13.92 -4.00
CA ASP A 89 19.64 -15.34 -3.63
C ASP A 89 18.41 -16.20 -3.98
N GLY A 90 17.43 -15.59 -4.67
CA GLY A 90 16.16 -16.23 -5.04
C GLY A 90 15.10 -16.18 -3.95
N GLY A 91 15.42 -15.63 -2.79
CA GLY A 91 14.45 -15.30 -1.73
C GLY A 91 13.73 -13.99 -1.98
N TRP A 92 12.99 -13.52 -0.98
CA TRP A 92 12.33 -12.22 -1.02
C TRP A 92 12.19 -11.61 0.38
N ILE A 93 11.86 -10.32 0.41
CA ILE A 93 11.50 -9.60 1.62
C ILE A 93 10.04 -9.21 1.51
N LEU A 94 9.26 -9.48 2.56
CA LEU A 94 7.93 -8.96 2.77
C LEU A 94 8.05 -7.70 3.64
N ALA A 95 7.85 -6.52 3.05
CA ALA A 95 7.67 -5.28 3.80
C ALA A 95 6.23 -5.18 4.29
N CYS A 96 6.04 -4.64 5.49
CA CYS A 96 4.72 -4.46 6.12
C CYS A 96 4.69 -3.19 6.94
N ASN A 97 3.69 -2.35 6.71
CA ASN A 97 3.39 -1.17 7.53
C ASN A 97 2.67 -1.54 8.82
N HIS A 98 2.75 -0.66 9.82
CA HIS A 98 2.07 -0.77 11.11
C HIS A 98 1.28 0.50 11.39
N GLU A 99 -0.06 0.39 11.33
CA GLU A 99 -0.98 1.52 11.40
C GLU A 99 -1.32 1.91 12.83
N VAL A 100 -0.38 2.52 13.55
CA VAL A 100 -0.65 3.13 14.85
C VAL A 100 -0.77 4.64 14.68
N PHE A 101 -1.96 5.20 14.94
CA PHE A 101 -2.22 6.62 14.78
C PHE A 101 -1.59 7.44 15.91
N ASP A 102 -1.15 8.67 15.61
CA ASP A 102 -0.57 9.61 16.55
C ASP A 102 -1.51 10.03 17.68
N PHE A 103 -2.82 10.13 17.39
CA PHE A 103 -3.83 10.44 18.42
C PHE A 103 -4.05 9.29 19.41
N GLN A 104 -3.66 8.06 19.05
CA GLN A 104 -3.72 6.90 19.94
C GLN A 104 -2.58 6.90 20.96
N THR A 105 -1.46 7.50 20.61
CA THR A 105 -0.23 7.56 21.40
C THR A 105 0.37 8.96 21.38
N PRO A 106 -0.31 9.97 21.97
CA PRO A 106 0.15 11.36 21.91
C PRO A 106 1.58 11.53 22.40
N GLY A 107 2.45 12.04 21.53
CA GLY A 107 3.86 12.27 21.83
C GLY A 107 4.78 11.06 21.68
N GLU A 108 4.23 9.89 21.32
CA GLU A 108 4.99 8.68 21.01
C GLU A 108 4.68 8.19 19.59
N ARG A 109 5.62 7.50 18.96
CA ARG A 109 5.51 7.06 17.56
C ARG A 109 5.72 5.55 17.50
N TRP A 110 4.62 4.80 17.46
CA TRP A 110 4.61 3.33 17.47
C TRP A 110 4.31 2.72 16.10
N GLY A 111 3.99 3.54 15.10
CA GLY A 111 3.86 3.12 13.71
C GLY A 111 5.23 2.92 13.05
N GLY A 112 5.20 2.70 11.75
CA GLY A 112 6.39 2.50 10.95
C GLY A 112 6.24 1.32 10.01
N ALA A 113 7.35 0.69 9.64
CA ALA A 113 7.35 -0.47 8.78
C ALA A 113 8.39 -1.51 9.21
N SER A 114 8.09 -2.76 8.96
CA SER A 114 8.97 -3.91 9.24
C SER A 114 9.20 -4.73 7.98
N ALA A 115 10.24 -5.54 7.98
CA ALA A 115 10.57 -6.48 6.93
C ALA A 115 10.70 -7.90 7.50
N VAL A 116 10.19 -8.90 6.77
CA VAL A 116 10.43 -10.33 7.01
C VAL A 116 11.17 -10.87 5.80
N ARG A 117 12.34 -11.46 6.00
CA ARG A 117 13.14 -12.06 4.95
C ARG A 117 12.81 -13.55 4.81
N PHE A 118 12.57 -13.97 3.59
CA PHE A 118 12.36 -15.36 3.20
C PHE A 118 13.49 -15.87 2.32
N ALA A 119 13.89 -17.11 2.53
CA ALA A 119 14.73 -17.86 1.59
C ALA A 119 13.89 -18.32 0.38
N ALA A 120 14.53 -18.80 -0.67
CA ALA A 120 13.88 -19.29 -1.90
C ALA A 120 12.85 -20.41 -1.66
N ASP A 121 13.03 -21.22 -0.62
CA ASP A 121 12.08 -22.27 -0.21
C ASP A 121 10.89 -21.74 0.60
N GLY A 122 10.90 -20.46 0.96
CA GLY A 122 9.87 -19.79 1.76
C GLY A 122 10.07 -19.92 3.27
N SER A 123 11.20 -20.43 3.74
CA SER A 123 11.56 -20.36 5.15
C SER A 123 11.91 -18.93 5.57
N ILE A 124 11.52 -18.54 6.79
CA ILE A 124 11.87 -17.22 7.34
C ILE A 124 13.33 -17.26 7.82
N THR A 125 14.14 -16.31 7.38
CA THR A 125 15.56 -16.20 7.71
C THR A 125 15.93 -14.96 8.51
N GLY A 126 15.02 -14.00 8.65
CA GLY A 126 15.22 -12.79 9.42
C GLY A 126 13.98 -11.90 9.46
N ALA A 127 13.97 -10.97 10.41
CA ALA A 127 12.99 -9.90 10.49
C ALA A 127 13.60 -8.69 11.20
N SER A 128 13.21 -7.48 10.80
CA SER A 128 13.71 -6.22 11.37
C SER A 128 12.74 -5.07 11.10
N ALA A 129 12.91 -3.96 11.82
CA ALA A 129 12.28 -2.69 11.46
C ALA A 129 13.03 -2.05 10.28
N ILE A 130 12.29 -1.39 9.38
CA ILE A 130 12.83 -0.62 8.23
C ILE A 130 12.36 0.85 8.26
N LEU A 131 11.38 1.16 9.09
CA LEU A 131 10.96 2.52 9.41
C LEU A 131 10.55 2.56 10.88
N THR A 132 11.18 3.43 11.66
CA THR A 132 10.88 3.66 13.07
C THR A 132 10.56 5.14 13.30
N ASP A 133 10.08 5.49 14.48
CA ASP A 133 9.74 6.87 14.85
C ASP A 133 8.74 7.52 13.87
N SER A 134 7.74 6.73 13.45
CA SER A 134 6.68 7.12 12.53
C SER A 134 5.31 6.79 13.13
N HIS A 135 4.22 7.18 12.45
CA HIS A 135 2.85 6.90 12.84
C HIS A 135 1.94 6.80 11.62
N SER A 136 0.75 6.19 11.81
CA SER A 136 -0.31 6.13 10.79
C SER A 136 0.18 5.54 9.45
N ASN A 137 1.15 4.62 9.49
CA ASN A 137 1.67 3.98 8.29
C ASN A 137 0.65 2.92 7.83
N SER A 138 -0.08 3.24 6.77
CA SER A 138 -1.15 2.43 6.21
C SER A 138 -0.66 1.65 4.99
N ARG A 139 -1.12 1.94 3.79
CA ARG A 139 -0.80 1.19 2.57
C ARG A 139 0.54 1.62 1.95
N GLY A 140 0.91 1.01 0.83
CA GLY A 140 2.16 1.35 0.16
C GLY A 140 2.43 0.50 -1.07
N ALA A 141 3.63 0.63 -1.64
CA ALA A 141 4.05 -0.16 -2.78
C ALA A 141 5.56 -0.44 -2.77
N THR A 142 5.95 -1.52 -3.43
CA THR A 142 7.35 -1.75 -3.80
C THR A 142 7.70 -0.97 -5.06
N THR A 143 8.91 -0.42 -5.10
CA THR A 143 9.42 0.26 -6.28
C THR A 143 10.12 -0.71 -7.22
N PRO A 144 10.22 -0.40 -8.51
CA PRO A 144 11.00 -1.20 -9.46
C PRO A 144 12.49 -1.28 -9.11
N TRP A 145 13.02 -0.32 -8.35
CA TRP A 145 14.42 -0.32 -7.90
C TRP A 145 14.63 -0.98 -6.54
N GLY A 146 13.57 -1.59 -5.95
CA GLY A 146 13.67 -2.49 -4.81
C GLY A 146 13.55 -1.83 -3.46
N THR A 147 12.93 -0.65 -3.35
CA THR A 147 12.56 -0.02 -2.08
C THR A 147 11.07 -0.21 -1.76
N TRP A 148 10.69 0.08 -0.51
CA TRP A 148 9.31 0.10 -0.03
C TRP A 148 8.85 1.54 0.18
N LEU A 149 7.73 1.92 -0.43
CA LEU A 149 7.05 3.20 -0.20
C LEU A 149 5.97 3.01 0.85
N SER A 150 6.14 3.64 2.01
CA SER A 150 5.21 3.59 3.14
C SER A 150 4.40 4.88 3.20
N CYS A 151 3.08 4.80 3.04
CA CYS A 151 2.15 5.92 3.07
C CYS A 151 1.69 6.21 4.50
N GLN A 152 1.72 7.48 4.91
CA GLN A 152 1.14 7.91 6.19
C GLN A 152 -0.29 8.41 5.98
N GLU A 153 -1.26 7.74 6.59
CA GLU A 153 -2.66 8.16 6.66
C GLU A 153 -2.88 9.11 7.87
N ALA A 154 -2.06 10.18 7.94
CA ALA A 154 -2.11 11.14 9.03
C ALA A 154 -3.29 12.11 8.88
N PHE A 155 -4.25 12.05 9.80
CA PHE A 155 -5.48 12.86 9.73
C PHE A 155 -5.26 14.37 9.95
N GLY A 156 -4.11 14.77 10.50
CA GLY A 156 -3.69 16.17 10.57
C GLY A 156 -3.38 16.80 9.20
N GLY A 157 -3.31 15.99 8.15
CA GLY A 157 -2.98 16.43 6.80
C GLY A 157 -1.48 16.64 6.57
N ASP A 158 -0.64 16.16 7.48
CA ASP A 158 0.83 16.25 7.45
C ASP A 158 1.51 14.91 7.07
N GLY A 159 0.72 13.94 6.63
CA GLY A 159 1.20 12.64 6.18
C GLY A 159 2.12 12.72 4.98
N ARG A 160 3.11 11.85 4.95
CA ARG A 160 4.14 11.74 3.92
C ARG A 160 4.21 10.32 3.37
N VAL A 161 4.87 10.19 2.23
CA VAL A 161 5.34 8.90 1.74
C VAL A 161 6.80 8.74 2.15
N TRP A 162 7.12 7.64 2.83
CA TRP A 162 8.48 7.30 3.23
C TRP A 162 9.03 6.23 2.31
N GLU A 163 10.18 6.46 1.73
CA GLU A 163 10.91 5.43 0.99
C GLU A 163 11.89 4.74 1.94
N CYS A 164 11.73 3.42 2.07
CA CYS A 164 12.47 2.59 3.00
C CYS A 164 13.34 1.58 2.24
N ASP A 165 14.56 1.33 2.71
CA ASP A 165 15.35 0.18 2.29
C ASP A 165 14.82 -1.08 2.98
N PRO A 166 14.27 -2.08 2.24
CA PRO A 166 13.76 -3.31 2.85
C PRO A 166 14.84 -4.16 3.52
N MET A 167 16.12 -3.93 3.18
CA MET A 167 17.25 -4.59 3.83
C MET A 167 17.62 -3.93 5.17
N GLY A 168 17.13 -2.71 5.42
CA GLY A 168 17.42 -1.95 6.63
C GLY A 168 18.84 -1.42 6.73
N HIS A 169 19.58 -1.29 5.62
CA HIS A 169 20.93 -0.75 5.61
C HIS A 169 20.93 0.77 5.60
N ASP A 170 19.98 1.36 4.86
CA ASP A 170 19.83 2.79 4.71
C ASP A 170 18.62 3.32 5.50
N PRO A 171 18.72 4.53 6.10
CA PRO A 171 17.59 5.13 6.78
C PRO A 171 16.46 5.49 5.80
N ALA A 172 15.21 5.41 6.28
CA ALA A 172 14.06 5.81 5.48
C ALA A 172 14.07 7.31 5.17
N VAL A 173 13.62 7.67 3.96
CA VAL A 173 13.62 9.05 3.45
C VAL A 173 12.20 9.51 3.15
N ALA A 174 11.79 10.67 3.69
CA ALA A 174 10.50 11.28 3.37
C ALA A 174 10.52 11.88 1.95
N ARG A 175 9.60 11.46 1.10
CA ARG A 175 9.46 11.91 -0.29
C ARG A 175 8.37 12.99 -0.41
N ASN A 176 8.66 14.18 0.09
CA ASN A 176 7.72 15.30 0.19
C ASN A 176 7.20 15.79 -1.17
N ALA A 177 7.95 15.58 -2.26
CA ALA A 177 7.53 15.92 -3.62
C ALA A 177 6.29 15.14 -4.08
N LEU A 178 6.04 13.95 -3.51
CA LEU A 178 4.81 13.18 -3.72
C LEU A 178 3.57 13.85 -3.09
N GLY A 179 3.75 14.98 -2.42
CA GLY A 179 2.73 15.77 -1.73
C GLY A 179 2.62 15.44 -0.25
N VAL A 180 2.13 16.42 0.52
CA VAL A 180 1.86 16.28 1.96
C VAL A 180 0.36 16.28 2.16
N ARG A 181 -0.21 15.15 2.65
CA ARG A 181 -1.65 14.93 2.86
C ARG A 181 -1.92 13.64 3.61
N THR A 182 -3.17 13.32 3.89
CA THR A 182 -3.59 11.99 4.36
C THR A 182 -3.47 10.99 3.22
N HIS A 183 -2.33 10.28 3.12
CA HIS A 183 -2.10 9.32 2.04
C HIS A 183 -2.89 8.04 2.25
N GLY A 184 -3.64 7.59 1.22
CA GLY A 184 -4.23 6.25 1.19
C GLY A 184 -3.21 5.21 0.76
N SER A 185 -2.82 5.24 -0.51
CA SER A 185 -1.87 4.28 -1.07
C SER A 185 -1.03 4.94 -2.18
N VAL A 186 -0.05 4.18 -2.70
CA VAL A 186 0.78 4.55 -3.84
C VAL A 186 1.00 3.35 -4.76
N ALA A 187 1.10 3.57 -6.06
CA ALA A 187 1.56 2.60 -7.05
C ALA A 187 2.60 3.25 -7.96
N VAL A 188 3.61 2.48 -8.37
CA VAL A 188 4.65 2.95 -9.29
C VAL A 188 4.40 2.33 -10.67
N ASP A 189 4.33 3.17 -11.70
CA ASP A 189 4.27 2.78 -13.11
C ASP A 189 5.63 3.06 -13.76
N PRO A 190 6.50 2.06 -13.85
CA PRO A 190 7.82 2.26 -14.45
C PRO A 190 7.75 2.49 -15.97
N ALA A 191 6.70 2.04 -16.64
CA ALA A 191 6.54 2.21 -18.08
C ALA A 191 6.12 3.64 -18.44
N GLY A 192 5.30 4.26 -17.61
CA GLY A 192 4.85 5.65 -17.78
C GLY A 192 5.72 6.69 -17.09
N GLY A 193 6.69 6.29 -16.24
CA GLY A 193 7.48 7.23 -15.44
C GLY A 193 6.65 7.94 -14.37
N HIS A 194 5.64 7.26 -13.81
CA HIS A 194 4.68 7.88 -12.90
C HIS A 194 4.53 7.11 -11.58
N CYS A 195 4.19 7.85 -10.51
CA CYS A 195 3.55 7.29 -9.33
C CYS A 195 2.11 7.77 -9.27
N TYR A 196 1.18 6.87 -8.94
CA TYR A 196 -0.22 7.19 -8.69
C TYR A 196 -0.52 7.05 -7.21
N LEU A 197 -1.24 8.03 -6.63
CA LEU A 197 -1.47 8.08 -5.19
C LEU A 197 -2.93 8.41 -4.89
N THR A 198 -3.51 7.69 -3.93
CA THR A 198 -4.85 7.97 -3.41
C THR A 198 -4.76 8.83 -2.14
N GLU A 199 -5.81 9.60 -1.87
CA GLU A 199 -5.97 10.37 -0.64
C GLU A 199 -7.10 9.80 0.20
N ALA A 200 -6.81 9.39 1.43
CA ALA A 200 -7.78 8.83 2.38
C ALA A 200 -8.59 9.94 3.05
N HIS A 201 -9.34 10.71 2.27
CA HIS A 201 -10.19 11.80 2.72
C HIS A 201 -11.56 11.77 2.02
N ARG A 202 -12.62 12.25 2.68
CA ARG A 202 -14.00 12.19 2.13
C ARG A 202 -14.17 12.88 0.78
N ASP A 203 -13.43 13.95 0.55
CA ASP A 203 -13.33 14.66 -0.71
C ASP A 203 -11.91 14.56 -1.29
N GLY A 204 -11.27 13.40 -1.12
CA GLY A 204 -9.94 13.08 -1.61
C GLY A 204 -9.84 13.14 -3.13
N ARG A 205 -8.63 13.03 -3.62
CA ARG A 205 -8.30 12.97 -5.04
C ARG A 205 -7.43 11.75 -5.33
N LEU A 206 -7.42 11.34 -6.58
CA LEU A 206 -6.35 10.51 -7.15
C LEU A 206 -5.31 11.44 -7.78
N TYR A 207 -4.05 11.23 -7.41
CA TYR A 207 -2.94 12.03 -7.90
C TYR A 207 -2.02 11.20 -8.80
N ARG A 208 -1.36 11.90 -9.72
CA ARG A 208 -0.24 11.39 -10.51
C ARG A 208 0.99 12.26 -10.21
N PHE A 209 2.09 11.61 -9.88
CA PHE A 209 3.40 12.25 -9.78
C PHE A 209 4.25 11.81 -10.97
N THR A 210 4.71 12.75 -11.78
CA THR A 210 5.59 12.49 -12.91
C THR A 210 7.03 12.63 -12.47
N ILE A 211 7.82 11.58 -12.64
CA ILE A 211 9.26 11.54 -12.35
C ILE A 211 9.99 12.28 -13.46
N LEU A 212 10.73 13.35 -13.11
CA LEU A 212 11.42 14.17 -14.10
C LEU A 212 12.84 13.68 -14.41
N ASP A 213 13.49 13.03 -13.48
CA ASP A 213 14.82 12.45 -13.64
C ASP A 213 14.81 10.96 -13.32
N GLU A 214 14.57 10.16 -14.35
CA GLU A 214 14.60 8.69 -14.23
C GLU A 214 16.03 8.13 -14.17
N ALA A 215 17.05 8.94 -14.49
CA ALA A 215 18.44 8.48 -14.55
C ALA A 215 19.07 8.36 -13.16
N ASP A 216 18.57 9.11 -12.19
CA ASP A 216 19.02 9.08 -10.79
C ASP A 216 17.90 8.56 -9.89
N SER A 217 18.01 7.30 -9.43
CA SER A 217 17.05 6.67 -8.55
C SER A 217 16.91 7.33 -7.19
N ASP A 218 17.95 8.02 -6.71
CA ASP A 218 17.91 8.73 -5.43
C ASP A 218 17.18 10.06 -5.59
N ALA A 219 17.19 10.63 -6.80
CA ALA A 219 16.45 11.82 -7.19
C ALA A 219 15.04 11.53 -7.72
N ALA A 220 14.74 10.32 -8.17
CA ALA A 220 13.49 9.97 -8.87
C ALA A 220 12.20 10.39 -8.14
N LEU A 221 12.19 10.35 -6.80
CA LEU A 221 11.06 10.76 -5.96
C LEU A 221 11.34 12.05 -5.17
N ALA A 222 12.45 12.72 -5.44
CA ALA A 222 12.83 13.94 -4.74
C ALA A 222 12.25 15.21 -5.38
N ASP A 223 12.07 15.20 -6.71
CA ASP A 223 11.50 16.29 -7.49
C ASP A 223 10.64 15.74 -8.63
N GLY A 224 9.56 16.46 -8.98
CA GLY A 224 8.64 16.03 -10.01
C GLY A 224 7.39 16.88 -10.09
N LEU A 225 6.50 16.54 -10.99
CA LEU A 225 5.23 17.21 -11.19
C LEU A 225 4.10 16.42 -10.54
N LEU A 226 3.44 17.02 -9.54
CA LEU A 226 2.23 16.46 -8.93
C LEU A 226 0.98 17.02 -9.59
N GLU A 227 0.07 16.14 -10.00
CA GLU A 227 -1.20 16.48 -10.66
C GLU A 227 -2.35 15.68 -10.03
N ALA A 228 -3.56 16.24 -10.07
CA ALA A 228 -4.78 15.52 -9.67
C ALA A 228 -5.59 15.11 -10.90
N MET A 229 -6.22 13.94 -10.82
CA MET A 229 -7.10 13.43 -11.87
C MET A 229 -8.37 14.26 -11.97
N ALA A 230 -8.78 14.61 -13.18
CA ALA A 230 -10.10 15.11 -13.52
C ALA A 230 -10.76 14.19 -14.55
N VAL A 231 -12.07 14.02 -14.44
CA VAL A 231 -12.86 13.15 -15.32
C VAL A 231 -14.01 13.97 -15.91
N ASP A 232 -14.12 13.97 -17.21
CA ASP A 232 -15.22 14.63 -17.92
C ASP A 232 -16.50 13.76 -17.92
N ARG A 233 -17.59 14.28 -18.50
CA ARG A 233 -18.89 13.60 -18.52
C ARG A 233 -18.90 12.31 -19.34
N ASP A 234 -17.97 12.18 -20.26
CA ASP A 234 -17.85 11.03 -21.16
C ASP A 234 -16.81 10.02 -20.63
N GLY A 235 -16.25 10.25 -19.44
CA GLY A 235 -15.24 9.42 -18.80
C GLY A 235 -13.81 9.71 -19.28
N GLY A 236 -13.59 10.78 -20.02
CA GLY A 236 -12.26 11.22 -20.44
C GLY A 236 -11.46 11.73 -19.23
N VAL A 237 -10.20 11.30 -19.11
CA VAL A 237 -9.30 11.67 -18.02
C VAL A 237 -8.36 12.77 -18.47
N SER A 238 -8.17 13.75 -17.60
CA SER A 238 -7.14 14.77 -17.70
C SER A 238 -6.47 14.99 -16.35
N TRP A 239 -5.33 15.67 -16.34
CA TRP A 239 -4.51 15.86 -15.13
C TRP A 239 -4.31 17.34 -14.87
N LEU A 240 -4.63 17.78 -13.66
CA LEU A 240 -4.59 19.15 -13.20
C LEU A 240 -3.39 19.34 -12.26
N ALA A 241 -2.47 20.24 -12.62
CA ALA A 241 -1.29 20.51 -11.80
C ALA A 241 -1.67 20.98 -10.39
N VAL A 242 -1.01 20.43 -9.37
CA VAL A 242 -1.09 20.88 -7.98
C VAL A 242 -0.05 21.97 -7.76
N PRO A 243 -0.46 23.22 -7.51
CA PRO A 243 0.48 24.36 -7.41
C PRO A 243 1.49 24.25 -6.26
N ASP A 244 1.06 23.72 -5.11
CA ASP A 244 1.90 23.55 -3.92
C ASP A 244 1.72 22.14 -3.33
N PRO A 245 2.59 21.18 -3.71
CA PRO A 245 2.55 19.83 -3.12
C PRO A 245 2.82 19.79 -1.62
N SER A 246 3.50 20.80 -1.06
CA SER A 246 3.80 20.86 0.37
C SER A 246 2.57 21.12 1.25
N ALA A 247 1.51 21.65 0.64
CA ALA A 247 0.22 21.91 1.27
C ALA A 247 0.29 22.71 2.59
N THR A 248 1.32 23.56 2.72
CA THR A 248 1.59 24.31 3.97
C THR A 248 0.47 25.26 4.37
N VAL A 249 -0.34 25.73 3.42
CA VAL A 249 -1.45 26.66 3.66
C VAL A 249 -2.76 26.08 3.20
N ILE A 250 -2.81 25.47 2.00
CA ILE A 250 -4.03 24.96 1.37
C ILE A 250 -3.81 23.46 1.06
N PRO A 251 -4.67 22.56 1.57
CA PRO A 251 -4.60 21.14 1.23
C PRO A 251 -4.58 20.90 -0.27
N THR A 252 -3.81 19.92 -0.74
CA THR A 252 -3.63 19.62 -2.18
C THR A 252 -4.96 19.46 -2.91
N ARG A 253 -5.94 18.75 -2.32
CA ARG A 253 -7.28 18.55 -2.89
C ARG A 253 -8.10 19.83 -3.10
N VAL A 254 -7.84 20.86 -2.27
CA VAL A 254 -8.53 22.16 -2.35
C VAL A 254 -7.91 23.05 -3.42
N GLN A 255 -6.62 22.88 -3.70
CA GLN A 255 -5.92 23.61 -4.76
C GLN A 255 -6.42 23.21 -6.16
N VAL A 256 -7.02 22.02 -6.31
CA VAL A 256 -7.56 21.45 -7.56
C VAL A 256 -9.05 21.13 -7.39
N ALA A 257 -9.86 22.15 -7.19
CA ALA A 257 -11.29 22.00 -6.92
C ALA A 257 -12.06 21.24 -8.01
N ASP A 258 -11.63 21.37 -9.28
CA ASP A 258 -12.23 20.69 -10.44
C ASP A 258 -11.75 19.23 -10.58
N GLY A 259 -10.88 18.76 -9.70
CA GLY A 259 -10.42 17.36 -9.67
C GLY A 259 -11.55 16.39 -9.36
N PHE A 260 -11.47 15.18 -9.92
CA PHE A 260 -12.40 14.09 -9.66
C PHE A 260 -12.34 13.68 -8.19
N VAL A 261 -13.49 13.64 -7.51
CA VAL A 261 -13.58 13.25 -6.10
C VAL A 261 -13.48 11.75 -5.98
N THR A 262 -12.53 11.28 -5.17
CA THR A 262 -12.35 9.88 -4.81
C THR A 262 -12.65 9.72 -3.31
N PRO A 263 -13.90 9.37 -2.93
CA PRO A 263 -14.34 9.40 -1.54
C PRO A 263 -13.60 8.34 -0.70
N VAL A 264 -12.63 8.77 0.11
CA VAL A 264 -11.72 7.92 0.89
C VAL A 264 -10.99 6.94 -0.03
N GLY A 265 -10.01 7.47 -0.78
CA GLY A 265 -9.16 6.67 -1.68
C GLY A 265 -8.37 5.63 -0.88
N GLY A 266 -8.54 4.36 -1.23
CA GLY A 266 -7.89 3.20 -0.63
C GLY A 266 -6.70 2.70 -1.46
N GLY A 267 -6.68 1.39 -1.77
CA GLY A 267 -5.62 0.77 -2.57
C GLY A 267 -5.51 1.33 -3.98
N VAL A 268 -4.31 1.26 -4.55
CA VAL A 268 -4.05 1.63 -5.95
C VAL A 268 -3.00 0.68 -6.54
N TRP A 269 -3.18 0.30 -7.82
CA TRP A 269 -2.29 -0.62 -8.52
C TRP A 269 -2.22 -0.30 -10.00
N VAL A 270 -1.06 -0.52 -10.63
CA VAL A 270 -0.91 -0.44 -12.08
C VAL A 270 -0.56 -1.81 -12.63
N HIS A 271 -1.30 -2.26 -13.63
CA HIS A 271 -1.05 -3.52 -14.31
C HIS A 271 -1.43 -3.42 -15.78
N ASP A 272 -0.52 -3.82 -16.67
CA ASP A 272 -0.71 -3.88 -18.13
C ASP A 272 -1.38 -2.61 -18.72
N GLY A 273 -0.94 -1.41 -18.30
CA GLY A 273 -1.45 -0.13 -18.78
C GLY A 273 -2.81 0.29 -18.22
N VAL A 274 -3.30 -0.44 -17.19
CA VAL A 274 -4.51 -0.08 -16.46
C VAL A 274 -4.15 0.32 -15.04
N LEU A 275 -4.62 1.49 -14.62
CA LEU A 275 -4.58 1.95 -13.25
C LEU A 275 -5.87 1.54 -12.54
N LEU A 276 -5.76 0.75 -11.49
CA LEU A 276 -6.86 0.29 -10.64
C LEU A 276 -6.79 1.01 -9.29
N PHE A 277 -7.92 1.47 -8.76
CA PHE A 277 -7.96 2.05 -7.42
C PHE A 277 -9.32 1.85 -6.75
N THR A 278 -9.33 1.91 -5.42
CA THR A 278 -10.55 1.76 -4.61
C THR A 278 -10.97 3.07 -3.97
N THR A 279 -12.28 3.22 -3.75
CA THR A 279 -12.87 4.27 -2.92
C THR A 279 -13.75 3.62 -1.84
N ALA A 280 -13.30 3.76 -0.56
CA ALA A 280 -13.88 3.02 0.55
C ALA A 280 -15.23 3.57 1.04
N LEU A 281 -15.54 4.85 0.77
CA LEU A 281 -16.77 5.46 1.25
C LEU A 281 -18.00 5.07 0.44
N ASP A 282 -17.83 4.79 -0.84
CA ASP A 282 -18.90 4.43 -1.78
C ASP A 282 -18.73 3.01 -2.35
N ASP A 283 -17.81 2.22 -1.79
CA ASP A 283 -17.59 0.80 -2.10
C ASP A 283 -17.34 0.53 -3.59
N ARG A 284 -16.44 1.30 -4.23
CA ARG A 284 -16.14 1.16 -5.65
C ARG A 284 -14.71 0.73 -5.93
N VAL A 285 -14.59 -0.07 -6.99
CA VAL A 285 -13.33 -0.32 -7.70
C VAL A 285 -13.37 0.40 -9.02
N HIS A 286 -12.38 1.24 -9.27
CA HIS A 286 -12.25 2.04 -10.47
C HIS A 286 -11.11 1.53 -11.33
N ALA A 287 -11.19 1.80 -12.65
CA ALA A 287 -10.11 1.59 -13.60
C ALA A 287 -9.89 2.84 -14.46
N VAL A 288 -8.63 3.11 -14.82
CA VAL A 288 -8.26 4.08 -15.84
C VAL A 288 -7.40 3.36 -16.88
N ASP A 289 -7.85 3.33 -18.12
CA ASP A 289 -7.01 2.99 -19.25
C ASP A 289 -6.00 4.12 -19.45
N LEU A 290 -4.73 3.84 -19.17
CA LEU A 290 -3.66 4.85 -19.20
C LEU A 290 -3.32 5.29 -20.64
N ALA A 291 -3.51 4.44 -21.63
CA ALA A 291 -3.28 4.78 -23.03
C ALA A 291 -4.44 5.59 -23.61
N GLY A 292 -5.66 5.17 -23.37
CA GLY A 292 -6.88 5.83 -23.85
C GLY A 292 -7.33 7.00 -22.99
N GLN A 293 -6.70 7.22 -21.82
CA GLN A 293 -7.09 8.23 -20.82
C GLN A 293 -8.59 8.18 -20.52
N ARG A 294 -9.08 6.98 -20.14
CA ARG A 294 -10.50 6.77 -19.88
C ARG A 294 -10.73 6.09 -18.54
N HIS A 295 -11.61 6.70 -17.75
CA HIS A 295 -12.08 6.18 -16.48
C HIS A 295 -13.33 5.32 -16.64
N SER A 296 -13.41 4.25 -15.83
CA SER A 296 -14.59 3.38 -15.70
C SER A 296 -14.69 2.84 -14.28
N VAL A 297 -15.86 2.29 -13.93
CA VAL A 297 -16.10 1.59 -12.66
C VAL A 297 -16.12 0.09 -12.94
N VAL A 298 -15.21 -0.64 -12.30
CA VAL A 298 -15.10 -2.10 -12.40
C VAL A 298 -16.13 -2.80 -11.51
N TRP A 299 -16.28 -2.29 -10.28
CA TRP A 299 -17.26 -2.77 -9.31
C TRP A 299 -17.95 -1.59 -8.61
N ASP A 300 -19.27 -1.66 -8.48
CA ASP A 300 -20.08 -0.69 -7.73
C ASP A 300 -20.83 -1.41 -6.62
N GLY A 301 -20.28 -1.36 -5.40
CA GLY A 301 -20.87 -1.91 -4.19
C GLY A 301 -21.85 -0.98 -3.48
N SER A 302 -22.16 0.19 -4.03
CA SER A 302 -23.05 1.19 -3.41
C SER A 302 -24.47 0.68 -3.14
N GLY A 303 -24.89 -0.38 -3.82
CA GLY A 303 -26.15 -1.10 -3.60
C GLY A 303 -26.13 -2.13 -2.48
N HIS A 304 -25.08 -2.23 -1.69
CA HIS A 304 -24.87 -3.25 -0.66
C HIS A 304 -24.94 -4.70 -1.18
N HIS A 305 -24.42 -4.91 -2.37
CA HIS A 305 -24.44 -6.22 -3.01
C HIS A 305 -23.19 -7.03 -2.61
N GLN A 306 -23.44 -8.23 -2.06
CA GLN A 306 -22.41 -9.24 -1.95
C GLN A 306 -21.99 -9.70 -3.37
N PRO A 307 -20.78 -10.21 -3.61
CA PRO A 307 -19.84 -10.71 -2.59
C PRO A 307 -18.72 -9.73 -2.20
N LEU A 308 -18.78 -8.46 -2.49
CA LEU A 308 -17.74 -7.51 -2.16
C LEU A 308 -18.34 -6.21 -1.64
N VAL A 309 -18.14 -5.95 -0.35
CA VAL A 309 -18.55 -4.73 0.36
C VAL A 309 -17.45 -4.25 1.28
N GLY A 310 -17.51 -2.99 1.71
CA GLY A 310 -16.51 -2.46 2.65
C GLY A 310 -15.10 -2.44 2.09
N ILE A 311 -14.98 -2.05 0.84
CA ILE A 311 -13.76 -2.13 0.05
C ILE A 311 -12.63 -1.29 0.68
N GLY A 312 -11.46 -1.91 0.86
CA GLY A 312 -10.26 -1.27 1.38
C GLY A 312 -9.11 -1.23 0.37
N ASP A 313 -8.22 -2.21 0.47
CA ASP A 313 -7.00 -2.30 -0.33
C ASP A 313 -7.13 -3.33 -1.47
N LEU A 314 -6.19 -3.31 -2.41
CA LEU A 314 -6.20 -4.22 -3.55
C LEU A 314 -4.78 -4.60 -4.01
N THR A 315 -4.69 -5.73 -4.71
CA THR A 315 -3.50 -6.16 -5.44
C THR A 315 -3.89 -6.94 -6.69
N VAL A 316 -3.03 -6.99 -7.68
CA VAL A 316 -3.23 -7.81 -8.88
C VAL A 316 -2.27 -9.00 -8.86
N HIS A 317 -2.81 -10.20 -9.07
CA HIS A 317 -1.99 -11.37 -9.36
C HIS A 317 -1.48 -11.29 -10.80
N THR A 318 -0.24 -10.85 -10.97
CA THR A 318 0.34 -10.48 -12.28
C THR A 318 0.36 -11.62 -13.29
N ARG A 319 0.34 -12.88 -12.84
CA ARG A 319 0.34 -14.06 -13.73
C ARG A 319 -1.02 -14.38 -14.34
N SER A 320 -2.13 -14.05 -13.65
CA SER A 320 -3.49 -14.31 -14.13
C SER A 320 -4.23 -13.04 -14.56
N GLY A 321 -3.87 -11.91 -13.97
CA GLY A 321 -4.64 -10.66 -14.07
C GLY A 321 -5.80 -10.59 -13.08
N ASP A 322 -5.95 -11.58 -12.19
CA ASP A 322 -6.98 -11.54 -11.14
C ASP A 322 -6.70 -10.39 -10.16
N LEU A 323 -7.70 -9.60 -9.90
CA LEU A 323 -7.68 -8.53 -8.92
C LEU A 323 -8.19 -9.07 -7.59
N PHE A 324 -7.37 -8.98 -6.55
CA PHE A 324 -7.73 -9.34 -5.18
C PHE A 324 -8.03 -8.06 -4.40
N VAL A 325 -9.22 -7.98 -3.82
CA VAL A 325 -9.70 -6.82 -3.05
C VAL A 325 -10.04 -7.28 -1.64
N VAL A 326 -9.56 -6.55 -0.64
CA VAL A 326 -9.84 -6.86 0.77
C VAL A 326 -10.94 -5.96 1.32
N GLU A 327 -11.69 -6.49 2.29
CA GLU A 327 -12.73 -5.76 2.99
C GLU A 327 -12.21 -5.11 4.28
N ASP A 328 -12.36 -3.78 4.38
CA ASP A 328 -12.12 -3.04 5.63
C ASP A 328 -13.24 -3.26 6.65
N ARG A 329 -14.37 -3.78 6.19
CA ARG A 329 -15.57 -4.10 6.98
C ARG A 329 -16.37 -5.19 6.24
N GLY A 330 -17.45 -5.68 6.85
CA GLY A 330 -18.25 -6.75 6.26
C GLY A 330 -17.91 -8.11 6.86
N ASP A 331 -17.76 -9.11 6.04
CA ASP A 331 -17.52 -10.48 6.45
C ASP A 331 -16.05 -10.84 6.63
N MET A 332 -15.16 -9.85 6.56
CA MET A 332 -13.69 -10.02 6.63
C MET A 332 -13.17 -10.92 5.50
N GLU A 333 -13.58 -10.61 4.29
CA GLU A 333 -13.22 -11.37 3.11
C GLU A 333 -12.11 -10.72 2.28
N VAL A 334 -11.46 -11.56 1.51
CA VAL A 334 -10.73 -11.19 0.31
C VAL A 334 -11.59 -11.66 -0.86
N ALA A 335 -12.07 -10.74 -1.67
CA ALA A 335 -12.78 -11.08 -2.90
C ALA A 335 -11.81 -11.07 -4.09
N VAL A 336 -12.11 -11.87 -5.09
CA VAL A 336 -11.42 -11.86 -6.38
C VAL A 336 -12.34 -11.32 -7.46
N VAL A 337 -11.83 -10.37 -8.25
CA VAL A 337 -12.45 -9.90 -9.49
C VAL A 337 -11.64 -10.45 -10.65
N SER A 338 -12.25 -11.35 -11.41
CA SER A 338 -11.57 -11.98 -12.54
C SER A 338 -11.52 -11.05 -13.76
N PRO A 339 -10.55 -11.23 -14.67
CA PRO A 339 -10.53 -10.51 -15.95
C PRO A 339 -11.79 -10.74 -16.81
N GLU A 340 -12.51 -11.83 -16.57
CA GLU A 340 -13.76 -12.16 -17.23
C GLU A 340 -14.97 -11.38 -16.65
N GLY A 341 -14.76 -10.63 -15.54
CA GLY A 341 -15.77 -9.80 -14.90
C GLY A 341 -16.61 -10.52 -13.85
N GLU A 342 -16.14 -11.64 -13.30
CA GLU A 342 -16.78 -12.31 -12.16
C GLU A 342 -16.17 -11.84 -10.83
N VAL A 343 -17.03 -11.62 -9.82
CA VAL A 343 -16.63 -11.30 -8.45
C VAL A 343 -17.06 -12.42 -7.52
N ALA A 344 -16.11 -12.94 -6.74
CA ALA A 344 -16.39 -14.01 -5.77
C ALA A 344 -15.47 -13.91 -4.54
N PRO A 345 -15.90 -14.43 -3.37
CA PRO A 345 -15.01 -14.60 -2.22
C PRO A 345 -13.86 -15.56 -2.55
N PHE A 346 -12.65 -15.19 -2.12
CA PHE A 346 -11.47 -16.04 -2.20
C PHE A 346 -11.04 -16.57 -0.83
N CYS A 347 -11.10 -15.72 0.19
CA CYS A 347 -10.66 -16.08 1.53
C CYS A 347 -11.53 -15.35 2.55
N ARG A 348 -11.90 -16.02 3.65
CA ARG A 348 -12.63 -15.41 4.77
C ARG A 348 -11.89 -15.64 6.08
N MET A 349 -11.69 -14.57 6.83
CA MET A 349 -11.13 -14.62 8.19
C MET A 349 -12.27 -14.84 9.17
N VAL A 350 -12.22 -15.92 9.97
CA VAL A 350 -13.31 -16.27 10.87
C VAL A 350 -12.88 -16.23 12.34
N GLY A 351 -13.82 -15.83 13.19
CA GLY A 351 -13.67 -15.75 14.62
C GLY A 351 -14.21 -14.46 15.20
N ALA A 352 -14.54 -14.47 16.49
CA ALA A 352 -15.12 -13.31 17.16
C ALA A 352 -14.15 -12.12 17.20
N ASP A 353 -12.86 -12.40 17.21
CA ASP A 353 -11.79 -11.40 17.33
C ASP A 353 -11.67 -10.51 16.08
N HIS A 354 -12.12 -11.01 14.92
CA HIS A 354 -12.03 -10.27 13.65
C HIS A 354 -13.18 -9.29 13.41
N ARG A 355 -14.29 -9.36 14.16
CA ARG A 355 -15.51 -8.57 13.91
C ARG A 355 -15.32 -7.04 13.94
N LEU A 356 -14.27 -6.54 14.57
CA LEU A 356 -13.93 -5.11 14.62
C LEU A 356 -12.57 -4.85 13.97
N SER A 357 -12.12 -5.74 13.13
CA SER A 357 -10.87 -5.66 12.40
C SER A 357 -11.12 -5.23 10.95
N GLN A 358 -10.06 -5.23 10.18
CA GLN A 358 -10.01 -4.97 8.74
C GLN A 358 -9.11 -6.03 8.11
N ALA A 359 -9.47 -6.52 6.94
CA ALA A 359 -8.54 -7.27 6.12
C ALA A 359 -7.61 -6.28 5.40
N THR A 360 -6.28 -6.48 5.45
CA THR A 360 -5.32 -5.48 4.99
C THR A 360 -4.15 -6.06 4.22
N GLY A 361 -3.56 -5.20 3.39
CA GLY A 361 -2.29 -5.38 2.72
C GLY A 361 -2.19 -6.66 1.89
N PRO A 362 -3.09 -6.90 0.95
CA PRO A 362 -3.00 -8.04 0.04
C PRO A 362 -1.77 -7.88 -0.85
N CYS A 363 -0.92 -8.90 -0.93
CA CYS A 363 0.18 -8.90 -1.89
C CYS A 363 0.63 -10.33 -2.22
N PHE A 364 1.34 -10.48 -3.33
CA PHE A 364 1.92 -11.76 -3.72
C PHE A 364 3.44 -11.77 -3.55
N ASP A 365 4.01 -12.97 -3.35
CA ASP A 365 5.43 -13.17 -3.49
C ASP A 365 5.89 -12.93 -4.95
N PRO A 366 7.17 -12.71 -5.23
CA PRO A 366 7.62 -12.43 -6.59
C PRO A 366 7.30 -13.54 -7.61
N SER A 367 7.07 -14.78 -7.16
CA SER A 367 6.68 -15.89 -8.02
C SER A 367 5.17 -15.94 -8.31
N GLY A 368 4.34 -15.22 -7.55
CA GLY A 368 2.88 -15.28 -7.62
C GLY A 368 2.30 -16.61 -7.13
N THR A 369 3.00 -17.34 -6.27
CA THR A 369 2.52 -18.62 -5.73
C THR A 369 2.15 -18.57 -4.25
N ARG A 370 2.41 -17.44 -3.61
CA ARG A 370 2.10 -17.17 -2.21
C ARG A 370 1.41 -15.82 -2.10
N PHE A 371 0.28 -15.80 -1.44
CA PHE A 371 -0.51 -14.61 -1.17
C PHE A 371 -0.40 -14.26 0.32
N TYR A 372 -0.13 -12.99 0.62
CA TYR A 372 -0.06 -12.47 1.98
C TYR A 372 -1.25 -11.57 2.25
N VAL A 373 -1.82 -11.67 3.45
CA VAL A 373 -2.91 -10.82 3.93
C VAL A 373 -2.87 -10.75 5.45
N SER A 374 -3.41 -9.69 6.04
CA SER A 374 -3.51 -9.56 7.49
C SER A 374 -4.95 -9.29 7.94
N SER A 375 -5.22 -9.65 9.19
CA SER A 375 -6.25 -9.00 10.00
C SER A 375 -5.58 -7.94 10.87
N LEU A 376 -5.96 -6.70 10.69
CA LEU A 376 -5.31 -5.53 11.31
C LEU A 376 -5.38 -5.57 12.84
N ARG A 377 -6.53 -5.96 13.40
CA ARG A 377 -6.84 -5.93 14.85
C ARG A 377 -7.49 -7.21 15.37
N GLY A 378 -7.55 -8.24 14.55
CA GLY A 378 -8.08 -9.54 14.93
C GLY A 378 -6.95 -10.48 15.34
N ARG A 379 -7.29 -11.48 16.12
CA ARG A 379 -6.47 -12.60 16.55
C ARG A 379 -5.04 -12.23 16.99
N GLY A 380 -4.69 -12.57 18.16
CA GLY A 380 -3.35 -12.40 18.73
C GLY A 380 -3.37 -12.83 20.17
N GLU A 381 -2.24 -13.29 20.69
CA GLU A 381 -2.10 -13.70 22.08
C GLU A 381 -1.97 -12.51 23.03
N ALA A 382 -1.40 -11.39 22.53
CA ALA A 382 -1.25 -10.16 23.28
C ALA A 382 -2.40 -9.18 22.99
N LEU A 383 -2.73 -8.36 23.96
CA LEU A 383 -3.64 -7.23 23.77
C LEU A 383 -2.83 -5.98 23.41
N VAL A 384 -3.42 -5.07 22.64
CA VAL A 384 -2.76 -3.81 22.27
C VAL A 384 -2.23 -3.06 23.48
N ARG A 385 -2.99 -2.99 24.57
CA ARG A 385 -2.58 -2.34 25.83
C ARG A 385 -1.29 -2.91 26.45
N ASP A 386 -0.97 -4.17 26.16
CA ASP A 386 0.22 -4.84 26.71
C ASP A 386 1.47 -4.49 25.90
N MET A 387 1.28 -4.09 24.65
CA MET A 387 2.36 -3.70 23.74
C MET A 387 2.53 -2.19 23.60
N VAL A 388 1.42 -1.45 23.62
CA VAL A 388 1.37 0.00 23.49
C VAL A 388 0.53 0.55 24.63
N PRO A 389 1.10 0.68 25.84
CA PRO A 389 0.36 1.06 27.04
C PRO A 389 -0.33 2.42 26.96
N ALA A 390 0.17 3.31 26.11
CA ALA A 390 -0.39 4.65 25.92
C ALA A 390 -1.73 4.66 25.14
N ILE A 391 -2.10 3.54 24.50
CA ILE A 391 -3.39 3.47 23.77
C ILE A 391 -4.52 3.22 24.75
N ASP A 392 -5.30 4.28 25.04
CA ASP A 392 -6.59 4.16 25.75
C ASP A 392 -7.73 4.01 24.72
N TRP A 393 -8.23 2.80 24.57
CA TRP A 393 -9.36 2.50 23.68
C TRP A 393 -10.73 2.83 24.30
N GLY A 394 -10.78 3.33 25.55
CA GLY A 394 -11.97 3.88 26.20
C GLY A 394 -13.14 2.92 26.40
N THR A 395 -13.00 1.64 26.13
CA THR A 395 -14.03 0.64 26.29
C THR A 395 -13.52 -0.49 27.14
N GLY A 396 -14.18 -0.72 28.27
CA GLY A 396 -13.83 -1.79 29.17
C GLY A 396 -13.76 -3.15 28.48
N ALA A 397 -12.91 -3.97 29.05
CA ALA A 397 -12.85 -5.43 29.11
C ALA A 397 -12.45 -6.21 27.84
N GLU A 398 -12.76 -5.81 26.64
CA GLU A 398 -12.32 -6.54 25.45
C GLU A 398 -11.16 -5.79 24.79
N GLY A 399 -9.96 -5.98 25.32
CA GLY A 399 -8.75 -5.46 24.70
C GLY A 399 -8.70 -5.92 23.23
N ARG A 400 -8.45 -4.99 22.32
CA ARG A 400 -8.36 -5.31 20.89
C ARG A 400 -7.08 -6.09 20.65
N HIS A 401 -7.20 -7.12 19.82
CA HIS A 401 -6.07 -7.94 19.45
C HIS A 401 -5.11 -7.18 18.54
N VAL A 402 -3.90 -7.63 18.51
CA VAL A 402 -2.74 -6.94 17.93
C VAL A 402 -2.52 -7.23 16.45
N GLY A 403 -3.38 -8.03 15.84
CA GLY A 403 -3.33 -8.40 14.45
C GLY A 403 -2.48 -9.63 14.14
N VAL A 404 -2.69 -10.17 12.94
CA VAL A 404 -2.00 -11.37 12.46
C VAL A 404 -1.81 -11.29 10.95
N THR A 405 -0.67 -11.78 10.47
CA THR A 405 -0.33 -11.89 9.05
C THR A 405 -0.26 -13.35 8.65
N TRP A 406 -0.99 -13.70 7.58
CA TRP A 406 -0.96 -15.03 6.97
C TRP A 406 -0.26 -15.02 5.63
N GLU A 407 0.26 -16.19 5.27
CA GLU A 407 0.59 -16.59 3.92
C GLU A 407 -0.41 -17.66 3.48
N VAL A 408 -0.99 -17.51 2.31
CA VAL A 408 -1.85 -18.48 1.65
C VAL A 408 -1.12 -19.01 0.42
N SER A 409 -0.99 -20.32 0.29
CA SER A 409 -0.39 -20.98 -0.86
C SER A 409 -1.38 -21.95 -1.49
N GLY A 410 -1.28 -22.15 -2.81
CA GLY A 410 -2.19 -23.02 -3.52
C GLY A 410 -2.10 -22.86 -5.04
N PRO A 411 -3.07 -23.44 -5.76
CA PRO A 411 -3.06 -23.46 -7.21
C PRO A 411 -3.57 -22.14 -7.81
N PHE A 412 -2.86 -21.02 -7.55
CA PHE A 412 -3.15 -19.77 -8.24
C PHE A 412 -3.02 -19.95 -9.75
N ARG A 413 -4.04 -19.53 -10.49
CA ARG A 413 -4.06 -19.69 -11.95
C ARG A 413 -3.01 -18.80 -12.63
N ALA A 414 -2.56 -19.20 -13.80
CA ALA A 414 -1.77 -18.35 -14.69
C ALA A 414 -2.55 -18.20 -16.01
N LYS A 415 -2.34 -17.10 -16.72
CA LYS A 415 -2.84 -16.99 -18.11
C LYS A 415 -2.32 -18.19 -18.89
N PRO A 416 -3.14 -18.83 -19.75
CA PRO A 416 -2.61 -19.77 -20.69
C PRO A 416 -1.50 -19.07 -21.50
N SER A 417 -0.32 -19.68 -21.54
CA SER A 417 0.68 -19.25 -22.50
C SER A 417 0.03 -19.40 -23.87
N VAL A 418 -0.21 -18.30 -24.58
CA VAL A 418 -0.57 -18.37 -25.99
C VAL A 418 0.66 -18.89 -26.70
N ILE A 419 0.73 -20.19 -26.87
CA ILE A 419 1.63 -20.79 -27.84
C ILE A 419 1.10 -20.24 -29.17
N LEU A 420 1.79 -19.29 -29.75
CA LEU A 420 1.57 -18.91 -31.13
C LEU A 420 1.93 -20.13 -31.98
N GLU A 421 0.98 -21.05 -32.13
CA GLU A 421 1.01 -22.05 -33.17
C GLU A 421 0.90 -21.29 -34.50
N GLY A 422 2.02 -21.11 -35.18
CA GLY A 422 2.00 -20.46 -36.50
C GLY A 422 3.25 -19.66 -36.85
N GLY A 423 4.40 -19.94 -36.25
CA GLY A 423 5.67 -19.62 -36.90
C GLY A 423 5.91 -20.60 -38.04
N PRO A 424 6.39 -20.16 -39.26
CA PRO A 424 6.68 -21.09 -40.34
C PRO A 424 7.70 -22.15 -39.83
N GLU A 425 7.36 -23.42 -40.01
CA GLU A 425 8.28 -24.53 -39.75
C GLU A 425 9.61 -24.25 -40.46
N VAL A 426 10.65 -23.98 -39.67
CA VAL A 426 12.02 -24.04 -40.19
C VAL A 426 12.31 -25.50 -40.38
N PRO A 427 12.55 -25.98 -41.64
CA PRO A 427 12.82 -27.40 -41.88
C PRO A 427 14.08 -27.77 -41.11
N SER A 428 13.95 -28.71 -40.17
CA SER A 428 15.07 -29.35 -39.46
C SER A 428 15.92 -30.10 -40.45
N THR A 429 16.96 -29.47 -40.92
CA THR A 429 18.04 -30.17 -41.65
C THR A 429 18.87 -30.92 -40.61
N THR A 430 18.52 -32.17 -40.41
CA THR A 430 19.36 -33.12 -39.65
C THR A 430 20.62 -33.38 -40.46
N THR A 431 21.70 -32.67 -40.17
CA THR A 431 23.04 -33.00 -40.70
C THR A 431 23.59 -34.13 -39.86
N GLU A 432 23.59 -35.36 -40.42
CA GLU A 432 24.34 -36.47 -39.86
C GLU A 432 25.84 -36.11 -39.85
N ILE A 433 26.40 -35.93 -38.67
CA ILE A 433 27.85 -35.80 -38.49
C ILE A 433 28.44 -37.22 -38.50
N ARG A 434 29.00 -37.59 -39.63
CA ARG A 434 29.87 -38.76 -39.77
C ARG A 434 31.18 -38.50 -39.03
N THR A 435 31.39 -39.20 -37.93
CA THR A 435 32.67 -39.21 -37.21
C THR A 435 33.68 -40.03 -37.97
N SER A 436 34.76 -39.42 -38.45
CA SER A 436 36.01 -40.08 -38.86
C SER A 436 37.08 -39.85 -37.79
N PRO A 437 37.95 -40.83 -37.53
CA PRO A 437 38.87 -40.74 -36.41
C PRO A 437 40.02 -39.78 -36.66
N ALA A 438 40.27 -38.91 -35.68
CA ALA A 438 41.35 -37.93 -35.70
C ALA A 438 42.69 -38.56 -35.33
N THR A 439 43.67 -38.35 -36.19
CA THR A 439 45.12 -38.66 -35.99
C THR A 439 45.71 -37.58 -35.07
N THR A 440 46.34 -38.05 -34.01
CA THR A 440 47.06 -37.23 -33.02
C THR A 440 48.39 -36.74 -33.63
N THR A 441 48.56 -35.40 -33.66
CA THR A 441 49.90 -34.80 -33.86
C THR A 441 50.12 -33.74 -32.81
N SER A 442 51.03 -34.00 -31.90
CA SER A 442 51.54 -33.12 -30.88
C SER A 442 52.52 -32.09 -31.45
N HIS A 443 52.28 -30.84 -31.24
CA HIS A 443 53.30 -29.77 -31.38
C HIS A 443 53.33 -28.91 -30.12
N SER A 444 54.49 -28.95 -29.48
CA SER A 444 54.87 -28.06 -28.38
C SER A 444 55.35 -26.71 -28.93
N ILE A 445 54.88 -25.60 -28.40
CA ILE A 445 55.51 -24.29 -28.58
C ILE A 445 55.52 -23.52 -27.25
N ALA A 446 56.70 -23.32 -26.82
CA ALA A 446 57.44 -22.33 -26.04
C ALA A 446 56.66 -21.16 -25.35
N THR A 447 57.01 -21.04 -24.10
CA THR A 447 56.90 -19.92 -23.17
C THR A 447 57.61 -18.66 -23.70
N THR A 448 56.94 -17.51 -23.65
CA THR A 448 57.65 -16.22 -23.72
C THR A 448 57.16 -15.32 -22.58
N THR A 449 58.06 -15.02 -21.70
CA THR A 449 58.02 -14.08 -20.58
C THR A 449 58.17 -12.65 -21.13
N SER A 450 57.34 -11.73 -20.68
CA SER A 450 57.60 -10.29 -20.89
C SER A 450 57.27 -9.47 -19.66
N HIS A 451 58.21 -8.68 -19.32
CA HIS A 451 58.50 -7.85 -18.19
C HIS A 451 57.47 -6.74 -17.90
N SER A 452 57.30 -6.48 -16.59
CA SER A 452 56.70 -5.31 -15.99
C SER A 452 57.57 -4.04 -16.19
N ILE A 453 56.92 -2.92 -16.46
CA ILE A 453 57.52 -1.57 -16.24
C ILE A 453 56.59 -0.84 -15.30
N ALA A 454 57.15 -0.52 -14.11
CA ALA A 454 56.57 0.37 -13.16
C ALA A 454 56.90 1.82 -13.54
N THR A 455 55.92 2.72 -13.50
CA THR A 455 56.23 4.16 -13.52
C THR A 455 55.57 4.80 -12.29
N THR A 456 56.42 5.21 -11.39
CA THR A 456 56.12 6.00 -10.18
C THR A 456 56.02 7.46 -10.57
N THR A 457 54.94 8.12 -10.20
CA THR A 457 54.90 9.58 -10.16
C THR A 457 54.33 10.04 -8.82
N SER A 458 55.20 10.59 -8.00
CA SER A 458 54.90 11.28 -6.75
C SER A 458 54.43 12.69 -7.05
N HIS A 459 53.37 13.17 -6.41
CA HIS A 459 53.15 14.61 -6.24
C HIS A 459 52.64 14.92 -4.84
N ALA A 460 53.17 16.01 -4.38
CA ALA A 460 53.32 16.57 -3.05
C ALA A 460 52.05 16.84 -2.24
N VAL A 461 52.25 16.69 -0.94
CA VAL A 461 51.41 17.12 0.19
C VAL A 461 51.32 18.64 0.24
N GLY A 462 50.11 19.17 0.25
CA GLY A 462 49.82 20.55 0.63
C GLY A 462 49.08 20.57 1.95
N THR A 463 49.76 21.00 2.99
CA THR A 463 49.24 21.21 4.35
C THR A 463 48.42 22.49 4.39
N THR A 464 47.14 22.43 4.73
CA THR A 464 46.36 23.63 5.08
C THR A 464 45.98 23.57 6.54
N THR A 465 46.42 24.58 7.27
CA THR A 465 46.24 24.79 8.71
C THR A 465 44.77 25.13 9.02
N VAL A 466 44.18 24.41 9.97
CA VAL A 466 42.87 24.73 10.55
C VAL A 466 43.07 25.71 11.70
N ALA A 467 42.38 26.84 11.63
CA ALA A 467 42.28 27.81 12.74
C ALA A 467 41.08 27.42 13.62
N THR A 468 41.36 27.13 14.86
CA THR A 468 40.40 26.96 15.95
C THR A 468 39.85 28.31 16.39
N VAL A 469 38.53 28.45 16.48
CA VAL A 469 37.82 29.54 17.15
C VAL A 469 37.11 28.98 18.37
N GLU A 470 37.48 29.50 19.54
CA GLU A 470 36.84 29.19 20.83
C GLU A 470 35.50 29.91 21.01
N PRO A 471 34.59 29.40 21.88
CA PRO A 471 33.23 29.89 22.03
C PRO A 471 33.12 31.04 23.04
N GLY A 472 32.45 32.10 22.63
CA GLY A 472 32.07 33.22 23.49
C GLY A 472 30.77 32.98 24.23
N THR A 473 30.77 33.29 25.51
CA THR A 473 29.67 33.21 26.50
C THR A 473 28.53 34.22 26.28
N PRO A 474 27.32 33.96 26.82
CA PRO A 474 26.12 34.75 26.56
C PRO A 474 25.84 35.81 27.62
N SER A 475 25.08 36.84 27.25
CA SER A 475 24.13 37.62 28.09
C SER A 475 23.58 38.85 27.33
N PRO A 476 22.50 39.49 27.73
CA PRO A 476 21.44 39.12 28.66
C PRO A 476 20.01 39.30 28.13
N SER A 477 19.06 38.79 28.93
CA SER A 477 17.61 38.96 28.95
C SER A 477 17.10 40.38 28.63
N THR A 478 16.00 40.43 27.86
CA THR A 478 15.07 41.56 27.89
C THR A 478 13.66 41.02 28.12
N THR A 479 13.16 41.33 29.29
CA THR A 479 11.79 41.22 29.77
C THR A 479 10.94 42.18 28.95
N LEU A 480 9.80 41.72 28.43
CA LEU A 480 8.69 42.60 27.99
C LEU A 480 7.39 42.17 28.63
N GLU A 481 6.77 43.19 29.15
CA GLU A 481 5.63 43.21 30.06
C GLU A 481 4.31 42.71 29.46
N ARG A 482 3.50 42.32 30.40
CA ARG A 482 2.11 41.91 30.33
C ARG A 482 1.20 43.12 30.27
N ALA A 483 0.28 43.18 29.30
CA ALA A 483 -0.94 44.03 29.32
C ALA A 483 -1.94 43.33 28.38
N GLY A 484 -3.19 43.18 28.61
CA GLY A 484 -4.13 43.67 29.63
C GLY A 484 -5.44 42.93 29.39
N ASP A 485 -6.16 42.73 30.46
CA ASP A 485 -7.54 42.22 30.54
C ASP A 485 -8.50 43.02 29.67
N LEU A 486 -9.38 42.34 28.95
CA LEU A 486 -10.68 42.89 28.50
C LEU A 486 -11.78 41.91 28.86
N SER A 487 -12.42 42.24 29.97
CA SER A 487 -13.70 41.72 30.40
C SER A 487 -14.82 42.27 29.50
N VAL A 488 -15.70 41.43 29.00
CA VAL A 488 -17.00 41.84 28.42
C VAL A 488 -18.10 41.23 29.28
N SER A 489 -18.94 42.13 29.74
CA SER A 489 -20.06 41.96 30.63
C SER A 489 -21.22 41.19 30.01
N GLU A 490 -21.81 40.32 30.80
CA GLU A 490 -23.13 39.73 30.57
C GLU A 490 -24.25 40.75 30.79
N GLY A 491 -25.28 40.74 29.92
CA GLY A 491 -26.56 41.36 30.12
C GLY A 491 -27.70 40.37 29.82
N PRO A 492 -28.74 40.34 30.62
CA PRO A 492 -29.78 39.32 30.57
C PRO A 492 -30.88 39.67 29.57
N VAL A 493 -31.46 38.67 28.91
CA VAL A 493 -32.73 38.79 28.15
C VAL A 493 -33.71 37.72 28.61
N GLU A 494 -34.92 38.23 28.85
CA GLU A 494 -36.08 37.65 29.53
C GLU A 494 -36.75 36.47 28.81
N ALA A 495 -37.48 35.72 29.64
CA ALA A 495 -38.35 34.60 29.32
C ALA A 495 -39.67 35.04 28.61
N GLY A 496 -40.12 34.27 27.66
CA GLY A 496 -41.44 34.32 27.05
C GLY A 496 -42.00 32.92 26.82
N GLY A 497 -43.11 32.64 27.48
CA GLY A 497 -43.75 31.33 27.65
C GLY A 497 -44.59 30.83 26.44
N PRO A 498 -45.43 29.80 26.63
CA PRO A 498 -45.64 28.72 25.70
C PRO A 498 -46.82 28.86 24.73
N ARG A 499 -46.79 28.22 23.57
CA ARG A 499 -47.98 27.91 22.76
C ARG A 499 -48.03 26.48 22.27
N ARG A 500 -49.25 25.96 22.33
CA ARG A 500 -49.82 24.65 22.20
C ARG A 500 -49.56 23.97 20.85
N GLU A 501 -49.52 22.63 20.90
CA GLU A 501 -49.67 21.69 19.80
C GLU A 501 -51.01 21.80 19.05
N PRO A 502 -51.08 21.22 17.82
CA PRO A 502 -52.01 20.13 17.65
C PRO A 502 -51.43 18.87 17.01
N SER A 503 -51.98 17.78 17.45
CA SER A 503 -51.85 16.40 17.12
C SER A 503 -52.02 16.06 15.64
N GLY A 504 -51.15 15.15 15.11
CA GLY A 504 -51.31 14.47 13.85
C GLY A 504 -50.26 13.38 13.69
N GLY A 505 -50.61 12.15 14.03
CA GLY A 505 -49.70 11.00 13.95
C GLY A 505 -49.48 10.54 12.53
N LEU A 506 -48.22 10.16 12.24
CA LEU A 506 -47.83 9.22 11.22
C LEU A 506 -46.62 8.43 11.73
N PRO A 507 -46.40 7.16 11.31
CA PRO A 507 -45.53 6.23 12.00
C PRO A 507 -44.05 6.57 11.79
N ALA A 508 -43.31 6.52 12.88
CA ALA A 508 -41.87 6.66 12.89
C ALA A 508 -41.20 5.44 12.20
N VAL A 509 -40.70 5.66 11.00
CA VAL A 509 -39.66 4.80 10.42
C VAL A 509 -38.35 5.23 11.09
N GLY A 510 -37.81 4.32 11.89
CA GLY A 510 -36.55 4.54 12.58
C GLY A 510 -35.39 4.68 11.59
N LEU A 511 -34.94 5.87 11.33
CA LEU A 511 -33.64 6.16 10.75
C LEU A 511 -32.60 6.04 11.86
N GLY A 512 -32.02 4.85 11.98
CA GLY A 512 -30.76 4.64 12.67
C GLY A 512 -29.68 5.36 11.90
N ALA A 513 -29.28 6.55 12.34
CA ALA A 513 -28.08 7.20 11.86
C ALA A 513 -26.87 6.43 12.42
N ALA A 514 -26.40 5.43 11.69
CA ALA A 514 -25.08 4.87 11.87
C ALA A 514 -24.08 5.90 11.35
N ALA A 515 -23.45 6.63 12.25
CA ALA A 515 -22.26 7.39 11.92
C ALA A 515 -21.13 6.36 11.69
N VAL A 516 -20.92 6.02 10.45
CA VAL A 516 -19.83 5.15 10.04
C VAL A 516 -18.57 6.00 9.98
N LEU A 517 -17.66 5.77 10.89
CA LEU A 517 -16.28 6.24 10.82
C LEU A 517 -15.52 5.34 9.88
N ILE A 518 -15.13 5.88 8.78
CA ILE A 518 -14.45 5.23 7.68
C ILE A 518 -13.02 5.75 7.64
N ALA A 519 -12.15 4.85 7.31
CA ALA A 519 -10.71 4.91 7.28
C ALA A 519 -10.05 4.68 8.64
N GLY A 520 -9.30 3.60 8.71
CA GLY A 520 -8.39 3.32 9.81
C GLY A 520 -9.00 3.40 11.21
N GLY A 521 -10.16 2.81 11.44
CA GLY A 521 -10.66 2.38 12.74
C GLY A 521 -10.74 3.38 13.90
N ALA A 522 -10.90 4.68 13.68
CA ALA A 522 -11.12 5.64 14.76
C ALA A 522 -12.61 5.81 15.07
N ALA A 523 -13.14 5.06 16.04
CA ALA A 523 -14.47 5.28 16.58
C ALA A 523 -14.44 6.45 17.60
N LEU A 524 -14.81 7.66 17.18
CA LEU A 524 -15.04 8.78 18.09
C LEU A 524 -16.41 8.63 18.76
N VAL A 525 -16.45 8.08 19.97
CA VAL A 525 -17.66 8.03 20.81
C VAL A 525 -17.80 9.36 21.55
N LEU A 526 -18.63 10.23 21.05
CA LEU A 526 -19.09 11.41 21.79
C LEU A 526 -20.03 10.97 22.92
N ARG A 527 -19.51 10.89 24.13
CA ARG A 527 -20.27 10.63 25.36
C ARG A 527 -21.02 11.88 25.77
N ARG A 528 -22.34 11.94 25.54
CA ARG A 528 -23.24 12.86 26.26
C ARG A 528 -23.28 12.42 27.75
N ARG A 529 -22.70 13.20 28.63
CA ARG A 529 -22.98 13.09 30.07
C ARG A 529 -24.45 13.42 30.29
N ARG A 530 -25.25 12.45 30.67
CA ARG A 530 -26.49 12.70 31.45
C ARG A 530 -26.06 12.90 32.88
N SER A 531 -26.32 14.08 33.41
CA SER A 531 -26.37 14.31 34.85
C SER A 531 -27.73 13.80 35.31
N ASP A 532 -27.77 12.74 36.05
CA ASP A 532 -28.94 12.36 36.83
C ASP A 532 -28.88 13.09 38.15
N ARG A 533 -29.94 13.81 38.40
CA ARG A 533 -30.57 13.98 39.71
C ARG A 533 -32.03 13.61 39.59
#